data_a4c9997704ad5c410cc2ebd4df43c6df
#
_entry.id   a4c9997704ad5c410cc2ebd4df43c6df
#
_cell.length_a   1.000
_cell.length_b   1.000
_cell.length_c   1.000
_cell.angle_alpha   90.00
_cell.angle_beta   90.00
_cell.angle_gamma   90.00
#
_symmetry.space_group_name_H-M   'P 1'
#
loop_
_entity.id
_entity.type
_entity.pdbx_description
1 polymer ?
#
loop_
_entity_poly.entity_id
_entity_poly.type
_entity_poly.pdbx_seq_one_letter_code
_entity_poly.pdbx_strand_id
1 'polypeptide(L)'
;MTVFVALLLVCLLPVTAGAQDRPLPELQPFMAQVRTRLQTDNERQRSYIYVETQRERKLDGAGRTRTESVKVVESYPPLPGEDDRWERVLEEDGRRKTEAELARQDGERQKTAEGVAKRLSSQSAADRAKDTRAYQQSRKEALDRINDIFVVYDVAMVGRERIEGRDTIALTLEPKPASRPLTREGKWMQYFRCRAWISESDHELVKANVEAIRDANIGFGVLARMNTGTVMTFTRRFINNDVWLPARVDYTIKARVLMLKRYLQGGTIEFSNYRKFTVDTATTIAPPADN
;
A
#
# COMPACT_ATOMS: atom_id res chain seq x y z
N MET A 1 -67.17 -5.90 34.19
CA MET A 1 -66.93 -4.76 33.30
C MET A 1 -65.52 -4.27 33.58
N THR A 2 -64.56 -4.75 32.85
CA THR A 2 -63.13 -4.46 33.05
C THR A 2 -62.60 -3.90 31.75
N VAL A 3 -62.24 -2.62 31.74
CA VAL A 3 -61.75 -1.88 30.61
C VAL A 3 -60.26 -2.18 30.42
N PHE A 4 -59.87 -2.80 29.30
CA PHE A 4 -58.49 -2.99 28.88
C PHE A 4 -57.96 -1.70 28.23
N VAL A 5 -57.03 -1.02 28.86
CA VAL A 5 -56.27 0.07 28.26
C VAL A 5 -55.02 -0.54 27.64
N ALA A 6 -54.98 -0.63 26.32
CA ALA A 6 -53.81 -1.01 25.57
C ALA A 6 -52.88 0.19 25.41
N LEU A 7 -51.74 0.16 26.08
CA LEU A 7 -50.65 1.16 26.00
C LEU A 7 -49.82 0.85 24.73
N LEU A 8 -50.00 1.64 23.68
CA LEU A 8 -49.22 1.54 22.46
C LEU A 8 -47.84 2.21 22.70
N LEU A 9 -46.83 1.40 22.96
CA LEU A 9 -45.43 1.86 23.09
C LEU A 9 -44.89 2.08 21.65
N VAL A 10 -44.92 3.31 21.17
CA VAL A 10 -44.23 3.70 19.93
C VAL A 10 -42.74 3.78 20.21
N CYS A 11 -41.97 2.74 19.84
CA CYS A 11 -40.51 2.77 19.79
C CYS A 11 -40.09 3.77 18.70
N LEU A 12 -39.78 5.00 19.09
CA LEU A 12 -39.01 5.94 18.30
C LEU A 12 -37.56 5.40 18.19
N LEU A 13 -37.31 4.61 17.15
CA LEU A 13 -35.94 4.32 16.74
C LEU A 13 -35.29 5.64 16.30
N PRO A 14 -34.13 6.03 16.85
CA PRO A 14 -33.42 7.17 16.30
C PRO A 14 -33.00 6.80 14.87
N VAL A 15 -33.61 7.45 13.89
CA VAL A 15 -33.09 7.47 12.52
C VAL A 15 -31.73 8.16 12.64
N THR A 16 -30.65 7.37 12.63
CA THR A 16 -29.32 7.91 12.44
C THR A 16 -29.29 8.52 11.05
N ALA A 17 -29.59 9.82 10.94
CA ALA A 17 -29.40 10.62 9.75
C ALA A 17 -27.95 10.42 9.31
N GLY A 18 -27.77 9.74 8.18
CA GLY A 18 -26.50 9.27 7.74
C GLY A 18 -25.57 10.44 7.42
N ALA A 19 -24.29 10.21 7.57
CA ALA A 19 -23.19 11.09 7.13
C ALA A 19 -23.29 11.50 5.64
N GLN A 20 -24.26 10.97 4.91
CA GLN A 20 -24.53 11.20 3.48
C GLN A 20 -25.18 12.57 3.18
N ASP A 21 -25.86 13.21 4.15
CA ASP A 21 -26.63 14.44 3.91
C ASP A 21 -25.81 15.75 3.99
N ARG A 22 -24.54 15.68 4.43
CA ARG A 22 -23.68 16.86 4.41
C ARG A 22 -23.13 17.12 3.01
N PRO A 23 -23.05 18.40 2.55
CA PRO A 23 -22.41 18.73 1.27
C PRO A 23 -20.99 18.20 1.22
N LEU A 24 -20.53 17.78 0.04
CA LEU A 24 -19.14 17.37 -0.15
C LEU A 24 -18.23 18.58 0.01
N PRO A 25 -16.98 18.40 0.50
CA PRO A 25 -16.02 19.50 0.57
C PRO A 25 -15.68 20.04 -0.83
N GLU A 26 -15.16 21.24 -0.90
CA GLU A 26 -14.65 21.78 -2.16
C GLU A 26 -13.45 20.96 -2.66
N LEU A 27 -13.49 20.55 -3.93
CA LEU A 27 -12.51 19.62 -4.51
C LEU A 27 -11.07 20.14 -4.40
N GLN A 28 -10.81 21.40 -4.77
CA GLN A 28 -9.44 21.91 -4.85
C GLN A 28 -8.76 22.05 -3.48
N PRO A 29 -9.37 22.63 -2.44
CA PRO A 29 -8.80 22.66 -1.09
C PRO A 29 -8.61 21.26 -0.51
N PHE A 30 -9.58 20.33 -0.72
CA PHE A 30 -9.49 18.97 -0.25
C PHE A 30 -8.29 18.25 -0.89
N MET A 31 -8.14 18.32 -2.21
CA MET A 31 -7.04 17.69 -2.93
C MET A 31 -5.67 18.30 -2.60
N ALA A 32 -5.60 19.57 -2.23
CA ALA A 32 -4.37 20.18 -1.73
C ALA A 32 -3.90 19.55 -0.41
N GLN A 33 -4.84 19.26 0.51
CA GLN A 33 -4.54 18.55 1.75
C GLN A 33 -4.11 17.09 1.49
N VAL A 34 -4.82 16.39 0.59
CA VAL A 34 -4.46 15.02 0.17
C VAL A 34 -3.02 14.99 -0.38
N ARG A 35 -2.65 15.94 -1.24
CA ARG A 35 -1.28 16.05 -1.78
C ARG A 35 -0.26 16.18 -0.66
N THR A 36 -0.49 17.07 0.31
CA THR A 36 0.40 17.27 1.46
C THR A 36 0.56 15.98 2.27
N ARG A 37 -0.53 15.24 2.50
CA ARG A 37 -0.48 13.95 3.22
C ARG A 37 0.31 12.90 2.46
N LEU A 38 0.08 12.72 1.17
CA LEU A 38 0.83 11.79 0.34
C LEU A 38 2.36 12.06 0.36
N GLN A 39 2.77 13.33 0.49
CA GLN A 39 4.18 13.71 0.55
C GLN A 39 4.87 13.36 1.88
N THR A 40 4.11 13.29 2.98
CA THR A 40 4.65 13.08 4.34
C THR A 40 4.42 11.67 4.89
N ASP A 41 3.47 10.93 4.32
CA ASP A 41 3.00 9.65 4.83
C ASP A 41 4.09 8.56 4.80
N ASN A 42 4.90 8.53 3.76
CA ASN A 42 5.91 7.49 3.54
C ASN A 42 6.96 7.44 4.67
N GLU A 43 7.34 8.58 5.24
CA GLU A 43 8.33 8.64 6.33
C GLU A 43 7.79 8.02 7.63
N ARG A 44 6.50 8.25 7.94
CA ARG A 44 5.85 7.65 9.12
C ARG A 44 5.69 6.15 9.00
N GLN A 45 5.34 5.64 7.82
CA GLN A 45 5.19 4.21 7.55
C GLN A 45 6.52 3.47 7.65
N ARG A 46 7.64 4.10 7.28
CA ARG A 46 8.98 3.49 7.34
C ARG A 46 9.39 3.05 8.73
N SER A 47 8.84 3.63 9.80
CA SER A 47 9.19 3.28 11.17
C SER A 47 8.43 2.07 11.75
N TYR A 48 7.66 1.35 10.93
CA TYR A 48 6.91 0.21 11.39
C TYR A 48 7.45 -1.11 10.83
N ILE A 49 7.48 -2.13 11.71
CA ILE A 49 7.64 -3.55 11.38
C ILE A 49 6.25 -4.15 11.31
N TYR A 50 6.01 -5.06 10.38
CA TYR A 50 4.77 -5.79 10.27
C TYR A 50 5.00 -7.17 9.64
N VAL A 51 4.03 -8.05 9.80
CA VAL A 51 4.02 -9.37 9.16
C VAL A 51 3.16 -9.28 7.89
N GLU A 52 3.69 -9.79 6.78
CA GLU A 52 2.99 -9.97 5.52
C GLU A 52 2.70 -11.44 5.30
N THR A 53 1.44 -11.78 5.03
CA THR A 53 1.05 -13.08 4.49
C THR A 53 0.74 -12.90 3.01
N GLN A 54 1.66 -13.35 2.18
CA GLN A 54 1.60 -13.24 0.72
C GLN A 54 1.07 -14.55 0.15
N ARG A 55 -0.09 -14.50 -0.54
CA ARG A 55 -0.69 -15.65 -1.25
C ARG A 55 -0.69 -15.34 -2.73
N GLU A 56 0.01 -16.15 -3.51
CA GLU A 56 0.02 -16.05 -4.97
C GLU A 56 -0.68 -17.24 -5.59
N ARG A 57 -1.49 -17.00 -6.61
CA ARG A 57 -2.24 -18.02 -7.35
C ARG A 57 -1.98 -17.86 -8.84
N LYS A 58 -1.46 -18.92 -9.46
CA LYS A 58 -1.46 -19.03 -10.91
C LYS A 58 -2.82 -19.56 -11.35
N LEU A 59 -3.46 -18.88 -12.27
CA LEU A 59 -4.82 -19.19 -12.71
C LEU A 59 -4.78 -19.79 -14.12
N ASP A 60 -5.77 -20.64 -14.43
CA ASP A 60 -6.02 -21.10 -15.79
C ASP A 60 -6.81 -20.05 -16.60
N GLY A 61 -7.06 -20.35 -17.89
CA GLY A 61 -7.81 -19.45 -18.77
C GLY A 61 -9.26 -19.21 -18.34
N ALA A 62 -9.82 -20.06 -17.46
CA ALA A 62 -11.15 -19.91 -16.87
C ALA A 62 -11.12 -19.21 -15.50
N GLY A 63 -9.94 -18.76 -15.03
CA GLY A 63 -9.78 -18.11 -13.73
C GLY A 63 -9.68 -19.05 -12.54
N ARG A 64 -9.57 -20.37 -12.74
CA ARG A 64 -9.45 -21.34 -11.65
C ARG A 64 -8.00 -21.47 -11.23
N THR A 65 -7.77 -21.59 -9.93
CA THR A 65 -6.42 -21.75 -9.36
C THR A 65 -5.79 -23.08 -9.83
N ARG A 66 -4.62 -22.98 -10.45
CA ARG A 66 -3.75 -24.11 -10.81
C ARG A 66 -2.75 -24.44 -9.71
N THR A 67 -2.09 -23.42 -9.22
CA THR A 67 -1.13 -23.52 -8.12
C THR A 67 -1.30 -22.33 -7.20
N GLU A 68 -1.10 -22.56 -5.92
CA GLU A 68 -1.04 -21.53 -4.90
C GLU A 68 0.28 -21.67 -4.16
N SER A 69 0.92 -20.56 -3.84
CA SER A 69 2.06 -20.47 -2.95
C SER A 69 1.74 -19.46 -1.84
N VAL A 70 2.21 -19.76 -0.64
CA VAL A 70 2.03 -18.91 0.54
C VAL A 70 3.38 -18.61 1.16
N LYS A 71 3.69 -17.34 1.33
CA LYS A 71 4.90 -16.89 2.01
C LYS A 71 4.51 -15.96 3.15
N VAL A 72 5.03 -16.21 4.35
CA VAL A 72 4.85 -15.33 5.51
C VAL A 72 6.20 -14.72 5.82
N VAL A 73 6.24 -13.39 5.82
CA VAL A 73 7.46 -12.63 6.11
C VAL A 73 7.23 -11.59 7.19
N GLU A 74 8.24 -11.33 7.98
CA GLU A 74 8.32 -10.16 8.85
C GLU A 74 9.13 -9.09 8.14
N SER A 75 8.51 -7.95 7.85
CA SER A 75 9.06 -6.88 7.04
C SER A 75 9.60 -5.75 7.92
N TYR A 76 10.88 -5.49 7.80
CA TYR A 76 11.61 -4.49 8.61
C TYR A 76 11.91 -3.24 7.80
N PRO A 77 12.04 -2.07 8.44
CA PRO A 77 12.52 -0.86 7.79
C PRO A 77 13.83 -1.08 7.04
N PRO A 78 14.04 -0.37 5.91
CA PRO A 78 15.31 -0.41 5.21
C PRO A 78 16.45 0.15 6.07
N LEU A 79 17.65 -0.34 5.84
CA LEU A 79 18.86 0.24 6.44
C LEU A 79 19.17 1.61 5.80
N PRO A 80 19.94 2.47 6.49
CA PRO A 80 20.36 3.75 5.93
C PRO A 80 21.05 3.60 4.58
N GLY A 81 20.50 4.28 3.56
CA GLY A 81 20.99 4.22 2.18
C GLY A 81 20.47 3.05 1.36
N GLU A 82 19.53 2.26 1.89
CA GLU A 82 18.78 1.25 1.17
C GLU A 82 17.33 1.71 0.96
N ASP A 83 16.76 1.36 -0.17
CA ASP A 83 15.37 1.69 -0.49
C ASP A 83 14.41 0.55 -0.12
N ASP A 84 14.88 -0.69 -0.19
CA ASP A 84 14.07 -1.88 0.01
C ASP A 84 14.01 -2.28 1.49
N ARG A 85 12.82 -2.72 1.90
CA ARG A 85 12.60 -3.30 3.22
C ARG A 85 13.25 -4.68 3.28
N TRP A 86 13.80 -5.03 4.44
CA TRP A 86 14.31 -6.37 4.66
C TRP A 86 13.20 -7.32 5.09
N GLU A 87 13.12 -8.49 4.44
CA GLU A 87 12.15 -9.52 4.74
C GLU A 87 12.80 -10.69 5.49
N ARG A 88 12.30 -10.98 6.67
CA ARG A 88 12.62 -12.21 7.40
C ARG A 88 11.56 -13.25 7.07
N VAL A 89 11.90 -14.30 6.36
CA VAL A 89 10.95 -15.35 5.97
C VAL A 89 10.65 -16.22 7.19
N LEU A 90 9.38 -16.25 7.61
CA LEU A 90 8.90 -17.03 8.74
C LEU A 90 8.35 -18.38 8.30
N GLU A 91 7.63 -18.39 7.16
CA GLU A 91 6.96 -19.58 6.62
C GLU A 91 6.93 -19.52 5.10
N GLU A 92 7.01 -20.68 4.43
CA GLU A 92 6.93 -20.83 2.99
C GLU A 92 6.18 -22.12 2.65
N ASP A 93 5.08 -22.01 1.93
CA ASP A 93 4.19 -23.12 1.52
C ASP A 93 3.82 -24.07 2.68
N GLY A 94 3.45 -23.49 3.84
CA GLY A 94 3.04 -24.22 5.03
C GLY A 94 4.19 -24.77 5.88
N ARG A 95 5.46 -24.59 5.45
CA ARG A 95 6.63 -24.98 6.23
C ARG A 95 7.19 -23.78 6.99
N ARG A 96 7.06 -23.78 8.29
CA ARG A 96 7.72 -22.81 9.15
C ARG A 96 9.23 -22.97 9.11
N LYS A 97 9.94 -21.86 9.09
CA LYS A 97 11.41 -21.85 9.21
C LYS A 97 11.81 -22.26 10.63
N THR A 98 12.84 -23.06 10.74
CA THR A 98 13.42 -23.47 12.03
C THR A 98 14.14 -22.30 12.70
N GLU A 99 14.37 -22.39 14.02
CA GLU A 99 15.14 -21.38 14.75
C GLU A 99 16.53 -21.15 14.15
N ALA A 100 17.20 -22.22 13.70
CA ALA A 100 18.49 -22.13 13.05
C ALA A 100 18.43 -21.38 11.71
N GLU A 101 17.37 -21.58 10.90
CA GLU A 101 17.15 -20.83 9.66
C GLU A 101 16.86 -19.35 9.94
N LEU A 102 16.07 -19.08 10.96
CA LEU A 102 15.76 -17.71 11.39
C LEU A 102 17.03 -17.01 11.92
N ALA A 103 17.80 -17.67 12.78
CA ALA A 103 19.06 -17.13 13.31
C ALA A 103 20.07 -16.84 12.19
N ARG A 104 20.11 -17.67 11.14
CA ARG A 104 20.96 -17.40 9.96
C ARG A 104 20.52 -16.13 9.24
N GLN A 105 19.23 -15.94 8.99
CA GLN A 105 18.69 -14.72 8.37
C GLN A 105 19.02 -13.49 9.22
N ASP A 106 18.85 -13.59 10.54
CA ASP A 106 19.16 -12.51 11.48
C ASP A 106 20.65 -12.16 11.46
N GLY A 107 21.52 -13.19 11.41
CA GLY A 107 22.95 -12.99 11.29
C GLY A 107 23.38 -12.34 9.95
N GLU A 108 22.73 -12.68 8.85
CA GLU A 108 22.93 -12.02 7.55
C GLU A 108 22.54 -10.53 7.60
N ARG A 109 21.39 -10.23 8.20
CA ARG A 109 20.95 -8.85 8.42
C ARG A 109 21.93 -8.07 9.29
N GLN A 110 22.36 -8.67 10.39
CA GLN A 110 23.32 -8.03 11.31
C GLN A 110 24.64 -7.70 10.59
N LYS A 111 25.20 -8.63 9.81
CA LYS A 111 26.40 -8.37 9.01
C LYS A 111 26.21 -7.22 8.03
N THR A 112 25.04 -7.17 7.37
CA THR A 112 24.70 -6.06 6.47
C THR A 112 24.63 -4.74 7.24
N ALA A 113 23.96 -4.71 8.41
CA ALA A 113 23.86 -3.52 9.25
C ALA A 113 25.24 -3.05 9.77
N GLU A 114 26.11 -3.98 10.19
CA GLU A 114 27.48 -3.67 10.61
C GLU A 114 28.30 -3.10 9.43
N GLY A 115 28.13 -3.66 8.23
CA GLY A 115 28.76 -3.15 7.01
C GLY A 115 28.32 -1.72 6.69
N VAL A 116 27.00 -1.44 6.79
CA VAL A 116 26.45 -0.09 6.62
C VAL A 116 26.97 0.86 7.68
N ALA A 117 26.97 0.47 8.97
CA ALA A 117 27.49 1.27 10.06
C ALA A 117 28.99 1.60 9.87
N LYS A 118 29.82 0.61 9.49
CA LYS A 118 31.22 0.80 9.18
C LYS A 118 31.41 1.76 8.00
N ARG A 119 30.65 1.60 6.92
CA ARG A 119 30.67 2.52 5.78
C ARG A 119 30.36 3.94 6.22
N LEU A 120 29.28 4.14 6.97
CA LEU A 120 28.85 5.47 7.44
C LEU A 120 29.89 6.12 8.37
N SER A 121 30.50 5.36 9.28
CA SER A 121 31.51 5.87 10.21
C SER A 121 32.86 6.24 9.52
N SER A 122 33.17 5.58 8.41
CA SER A 122 34.41 5.81 7.65
C SER A 122 34.24 6.74 6.45
N GLN A 123 33.07 7.30 6.24
CA GLN A 123 32.78 8.19 5.11
C GLN A 123 33.58 9.48 5.15
N SER A 124 34.20 9.80 4.01
CA SER A 124 34.78 11.12 3.77
C SER A 124 33.73 12.22 3.66
N ALA A 125 34.13 13.48 3.76
CA ALA A 125 33.21 14.59 3.52
C ALA A 125 32.64 14.58 2.09
N ALA A 126 33.40 14.11 1.10
CA ALA A 126 32.96 13.98 -0.28
C ALA A 126 31.90 12.88 -0.43
N ASP A 127 32.05 11.73 0.24
CA ASP A 127 31.08 10.64 0.22
C ASP A 127 29.76 11.07 0.89
N ARG A 128 29.84 11.73 2.06
CA ARG A 128 28.63 12.29 2.72
C ARG A 128 27.89 13.28 1.83
N ALA A 129 28.61 14.15 1.12
CA ALA A 129 28.01 15.08 0.17
C ALA A 129 27.37 14.37 -1.03
N LYS A 130 27.95 13.24 -1.49
CA LYS A 130 27.38 12.38 -2.53
C LYS A 130 26.10 11.71 -2.06
N ASP A 131 26.10 11.10 -0.86
CA ASP A 131 24.92 10.44 -0.29
C ASP A 131 23.79 11.44 -0.03
N THR A 132 24.12 12.65 0.46
CA THR A 132 23.14 13.73 0.64
C THR A 132 22.47 14.11 -0.69
N ARG A 133 23.25 14.24 -1.77
CA ARG A 133 22.71 14.53 -3.12
C ARG A 133 21.84 13.40 -3.64
N ALA A 134 22.26 12.15 -3.45
CA ALA A 134 21.48 10.97 -3.84
C ALA A 134 20.13 10.94 -3.08
N TYR A 135 20.14 11.18 -1.78
CA TYR A 135 18.93 11.29 -0.96
C TYR A 135 17.98 12.41 -1.44
N GLN A 136 18.54 13.60 -1.71
CA GLN A 136 17.74 14.72 -2.23
C GLN A 136 17.13 14.40 -3.60
N GLN A 137 17.88 13.73 -4.48
CA GLN A 137 17.40 13.29 -5.78
C GLN A 137 16.27 12.25 -5.64
N SER A 138 16.43 11.23 -4.80
CA SER A 138 15.40 10.21 -4.52
C SER A 138 14.14 10.85 -3.93
N ARG A 139 14.29 11.80 -3.01
CA ARG A 139 13.17 12.56 -2.45
C ARG A 139 12.44 13.38 -3.52
N LYS A 140 13.20 14.06 -4.41
CA LYS A 140 12.60 14.80 -5.52
C LYS A 140 11.81 13.87 -6.44
N GLU A 141 12.37 12.73 -6.81
CA GLU A 141 11.68 11.74 -7.66
C GLU A 141 10.40 11.20 -7.00
N ALA A 142 10.42 10.99 -5.68
CA ALA A 142 9.22 10.62 -4.93
C ALA A 142 8.13 11.70 -5.00
N LEU A 143 8.50 12.98 -4.85
CA LEU A 143 7.59 14.10 -4.99
C LEU A 143 7.06 14.23 -6.43
N ASP A 144 7.91 14.04 -7.43
CA ASP A 144 7.52 14.08 -8.84
C ASP A 144 6.51 12.98 -9.17
N ARG A 145 6.67 11.75 -8.61
CA ARG A 145 5.66 10.67 -8.74
C ARG A 145 4.31 11.05 -8.14
N ILE A 146 4.30 11.69 -6.97
CA ILE A 146 3.06 12.18 -6.35
C ILE A 146 2.43 13.28 -7.20
N ASN A 147 3.23 14.22 -7.72
CA ASN A 147 2.75 15.29 -8.57
C ASN A 147 2.15 14.76 -9.88
N ASP A 148 2.73 13.70 -10.44
CA ASP A 148 2.21 13.06 -11.65
C ASP A 148 0.77 12.54 -11.49
N ILE A 149 0.33 12.18 -10.27
CA ILE A 149 -1.08 11.82 -10.01
C ILE A 149 -1.98 12.99 -10.44
N PHE A 150 -1.64 14.22 -10.07
CA PHE A 150 -2.44 15.41 -10.38
C PHE A 150 -2.26 15.91 -11.82
N VAL A 151 -1.16 15.54 -12.46
CA VAL A 151 -0.94 15.81 -13.89
C VAL A 151 -1.72 14.83 -14.75
N VAL A 152 -1.72 13.56 -14.38
CA VAL A 152 -2.28 12.48 -15.19
C VAL A 152 -3.80 12.40 -15.09
N TYR A 153 -4.37 12.64 -13.91
CA TYR A 153 -5.78 12.35 -13.67
C TYR A 153 -6.67 13.58 -13.63
N ASP A 154 -7.85 13.46 -14.25
CA ASP A 154 -9.03 14.22 -13.88
C ASP A 154 -9.65 13.56 -12.66
N VAL A 155 -9.84 14.35 -11.61
CA VAL A 155 -10.35 13.88 -10.32
C VAL A 155 -11.76 14.43 -10.09
N ALA A 156 -12.69 13.56 -9.75
CA ALA A 156 -14.04 13.95 -9.35
C ALA A 156 -14.45 13.30 -8.03
N MET A 157 -15.14 14.05 -7.17
CA MET A 157 -15.79 13.51 -5.99
C MET A 157 -17.09 12.84 -6.37
N VAL A 158 -17.31 11.59 -5.93
CA VAL A 158 -18.50 10.81 -6.25
C VAL A 158 -19.49 10.73 -5.09
N GLY A 159 -19.02 10.93 -3.87
CA GLY A 159 -19.85 10.86 -2.68
C GLY A 159 -19.06 10.62 -1.42
N ARG A 160 -19.81 10.43 -0.32
CA ARG A 160 -19.26 10.06 0.98
C ARG A 160 -19.62 8.61 1.28
N GLU A 161 -18.62 7.83 1.67
CA GLU A 161 -18.78 6.41 2.02
C GLU A 161 -18.09 6.14 3.37
N ARG A 162 -18.61 5.19 4.14
CA ARG A 162 -17.99 4.80 5.40
C ARG A 162 -17.15 3.54 5.22
N ILE A 163 -15.83 3.67 5.42
CA ILE A 163 -14.86 2.59 5.31
C ILE A 163 -14.15 2.41 6.65
N GLU A 164 -14.07 1.18 7.15
CA GLU A 164 -13.42 0.87 8.45
C GLU A 164 -13.92 1.79 9.59
N GLY A 165 -15.22 2.13 9.58
CA GLY A 165 -15.84 2.99 10.59
C GLY A 165 -15.57 4.49 10.45
N ARG A 166 -14.86 4.94 9.41
CA ARG A 166 -14.52 6.34 9.13
C ARG A 166 -15.26 6.88 7.93
N ASP A 167 -15.64 8.15 7.99
CA ASP A 167 -16.20 8.85 6.85
C ASP A 167 -15.08 9.15 5.85
N THR A 168 -15.30 8.74 4.61
CA THR A 168 -14.37 8.93 3.50
C THR A 168 -15.05 9.61 2.33
N ILE A 169 -14.30 10.40 1.59
CA ILE A 169 -14.71 10.95 0.30
C ILE A 169 -14.24 10.00 -0.78
N ALA A 170 -15.20 9.47 -1.54
CA ALA A 170 -14.92 8.62 -2.70
C ALA A 170 -14.58 9.50 -3.91
N LEU A 171 -13.45 9.23 -4.53
CA LEU A 171 -12.93 9.93 -5.71
C LEU A 171 -12.85 8.96 -6.88
N THR A 172 -13.14 9.46 -8.08
CA THR A 172 -12.76 8.82 -9.35
C THR A 172 -11.59 9.58 -9.96
N LEU A 173 -10.63 8.84 -10.51
CA LEU A 173 -9.44 9.35 -11.17
C LEU A 173 -9.39 8.75 -12.57
N GLU A 174 -9.75 9.56 -13.58
CA GLU A 174 -9.74 9.17 -14.99
C GLU A 174 -8.51 9.77 -15.68
N PRO A 175 -7.71 8.98 -16.42
CA PRO A 175 -6.50 9.52 -17.04
C PRO A 175 -6.83 10.49 -18.18
N LYS A 176 -6.22 11.66 -18.13
CA LYS A 176 -6.32 12.71 -19.18
C LYS A 176 -5.64 12.23 -20.46
N PRO A 177 -6.29 12.34 -21.62
CA PRO A 177 -5.75 11.85 -22.90
C PRO A 177 -4.38 12.44 -23.30
N ALA A 178 -4.13 13.71 -22.95
CA ALA A 178 -2.94 14.46 -23.37
C ALA A 178 -2.01 14.84 -22.21
N SER A 179 -2.08 14.14 -21.06
CA SER A 179 -1.21 14.41 -19.93
C SER A 179 0.26 14.14 -20.25
N ARG A 180 1.15 14.94 -19.68
CA ARG A 180 2.61 14.81 -19.86
C ARG A 180 3.30 14.61 -18.50
N PRO A 181 3.23 13.41 -17.93
CA PRO A 181 3.89 13.10 -16.66
C PRO A 181 5.41 13.16 -16.79
N LEU A 182 6.08 13.52 -15.71
CA LEU A 182 7.52 13.64 -15.64
C LEU A 182 8.20 12.29 -15.44
N THR A 183 7.59 11.42 -14.62
CA THR A 183 8.20 10.16 -14.21
C THR A 183 7.80 8.99 -15.12
N ARG A 184 8.57 7.91 -15.03
CA ARG A 184 8.22 6.64 -15.68
C ARG A 184 6.91 6.08 -15.12
N GLU A 185 6.73 6.15 -13.81
CA GLU A 185 5.53 5.71 -13.11
C GLU A 185 4.31 6.52 -13.54
N GLY A 186 4.44 7.83 -13.68
CA GLY A 186 3.39 8.71 -14.21
C GLY A 186 2.97 8.32 -15.63
N LYS A 187 3.92 7.91 -16.50
CA LYS A 187 3.58 7.37 -17.82
C LYS A 187 2.77 6.08 -17.73
N TRP A 188 3.03 5.25 -16.72
CA TRP A 188 2.26 4.05 -16.45
C TRP A 188 0.85 4.37 -15.95
N MET A 189 0.69 5.40 -15.10
CA MET A 189 -0.60 5.82 -14.57
C MET A 189 -1.64 6.09 -15.67
N GLN A 190 -1.22 6.52 -16.86
CA GLN A 190 -2.11 6.77 -18.00
C GLN A 190 -2.86 5.53 -18.51
N TYR A 191 -2.44 4.34 -18.14
CA TYR A 191 -3.07 3.08 -18.52
C TYR A 191 -4.13 2.61 -17.53
N PHE A 192 -4.27 3.29 -16.40
CA PHE A 192 -5.13 2.87 -15.29
C PHE A 192 -6.18 3.92 -14.95
N ARG A 193 -7.36 3.45 -14.64
CA ARG A 193 -8.38 4.17 -13.90
C ARG A 193 -8.22 3.85 -12.43
N CYS A 194 -8.50 4.83 -11.55
CA CYS A 194 -8.49 4.61 -10.12
C CYS A 194 -9.80 5.08 -9.48
N ARG A 195 -10.22 4.39 -8.43
CA ARG A 195 -11.18 4.89 -7.45
C ARG A 195 -10.49 4.90 -6.09
N ALA A 196 -10.49 6.04 -5.43
CA ALA A 196 -9.83 6.23 -4.15
C ALA A 196 -10.84 6.67 -3.09
N TRP A 197 -10.63 6.24 -1.86
CA TRP A 197 -11.38 6.67 -0.69
C TRP A 197 -10.41 7.36 0.25
N ILE A 198 -10.65 8.64 0.45
CA ILE A 198 -9.81 9.50 1.29
C ILE A 198 -10.56 9.80 2.57
N SER A 199 -9.95 9.60 3.72
CA SER A 199 -10.50 9.96 5.01
C SER A 199 -10.83 11.47 5.06
N GLU A 200 -12.07 11.81 5.41
CA GLU A 200 -12.50 13.21 5.44
C GLU A 200 -11.83 14.00 6.57
N SER A 201 -11.44 13.34 7.66
CA SER A 201 -10.90 13.98 8.86
C SER A 201 -9.41 14.29 8.77
N ASP A 202 -8.61 13.45 8.12
CA ASP A 202 -7.15 13.54 8.09
C ASP A 202 -6.54 13.57 6.69
N HIS A 203 -7.38 13.47 5.64
CA HIS A 203 -7.02 13.51 4.22
C HIS A 203 -6.06 12.39 3.77
N GLU A 204 -6.02 11.30 4.52
CA GLU A 204 -5.20 10.14 4.23
C GLU A 204 -5.93 9.13 3.31
N LEU A 205 -5.19 8.45 2.46
CA LEU A 205 -5.73 7.37 1.63
C LEU A 205 -6.11 6.18 2.52
N VAL A 206 -7.37 5.76 2.44
CA VAL A 206 -7.91 4.59 3.16
C VAL A 206 -7.97 3.37 2.25
N LYS A 207 -8.43 3.55 1.01
CA LYS A 207 -8.60 2.48 0.04
C LYS A 207 -8.38 3.01 -1.37
N ALA A 208 -7.85 2.17 -2.25
CA ALA A 208 -7.77 2.43 -3.67
C ALA A 208 -8.10 1.17 -4.47
N ASN A 209 -8.87 1.35 -5.54
CA ASN A 209 -9.05 0.35 -6.58
C ASN A 209 -8.41 0.87 -7.86
N VAL A 210 -7.60 0.05 -8.49
CA VAL A 210 -6.86 0.38 -9.70
C VAL A 210 -7.21 -0.65 -10.77
N GLU A 211 -7.57 -0.20 -11.96
CA GLU A 211 -7.94 -1.05 -13.08
C GLU A 211 -7.22 -0.62 -14.35
N ALA A 212 -6.59 -1.57 -15.03
CA ALA A 212 -6.01 -1.32 -16.35
C ALA A 212 -7.12 -1.19 -17.40
N ILE A 213 -7.26 0.00 -17.96
CA ILE A 213 -8.25 0.34 -19.00
C ILE A 213 -7.70 0.24 -20.41
N ARG A 214 -6.40 0.08 -20.57
CA ARG A 214 -5.67 -0.12 -21.81
C ARG A 214 -4.54 -1.12 -21.62
N ASP A 215 -4.20 -1.81 -22.68
CA ASP A 215 -3.03 -2.69 -22.67
C ASP A 215 -1.74 -1.86 -22.63
N ALA A 216 -0.79 -2.28 -21.81
CA ALA A 216 0.49 -1.60 -21.62
C ALA A 216 1.67 -2.54 -21.90
N ASN A 217 2.61 -2.09 -22.73
CA ASN A 217 3.81 -2.84 -23.06
C ASN A 217 4.89 -2.65 -22.00
N ILE A 218 5.46 -3.76 -21.51
CA ILE A 218 6.55 -3.79 -20.53
C ILE A 218 7.83 -4.20 -21.28
N GLY A 219 8.90 -3.39 -21.15
CA GLY A 219 10.20 -3.71 -21.73
C GLY A 219 10.18 -3.76 -23.26
N PHE A 220 10.32 -2.62 -23.92
CA PHE A 220 10.39 -2.43 -25.39
C PHE A 220 9.31 -3.18 -26.21
N GLY A 221 8.17 -3.55 -25.58
CA GLY A 221 7.05 -4.18 -26.26
C GLY A 221 7.20 -5.67 -26.59
N VAL A 222 8.39 -6.23 -26.43
CA VAL A 222 8.70 -7.62 -26.83
C VAL A 222 8.62 -8.59 -25.64
N LEU A 223 8.93 -8.13 -24.42
CA LEU A 223 9.07 -9.00 -23.26
C LEU A 223 7.76 -9.33 -22.56
N ALA A 224 6.93 -8.34 -22.32
CA ALA A 224 5.62 -8.56 -21.71
C ALA A 224 4.62 -7.46 -22.11
N ARG A 225 3.34 -7.81 -22.08
CA ARG A 225 2.22 -6.90 -22.26
C ARG A 225 1.21 -7.13 -21.16
N MET A 226 0.98 -6.12 -20.33
CA MET A 226 -0.11 -6.14 -19.37
C MET A 226 -1.42 -5.85 -20.11
N ASN A 227 -2.44 -6.64 -19.84
CA ASN A 227 -3.71 -6.53 -20.53
C ASN A 227 -4.75 -5.80 -19.67
N THR A 228 -5.70 -5.20 -20.36
CA THR A 228 -6.94 -4.66 -19.80
C THR A 228 -7.63 -5.67 -18.87
N GLY A 229 -8.20 -5.18 -17.77
CA GLY A 229 -8.81 -5.98 -16.72
C GLY A 229 -7.80 -6.58 -15.73
N THR A 230 -6.53 -6.11 -15.74
CA THR A 230 -5.66 -6.18 -14.57
C THR A 230 -6.23 -5.25 -13.52
N VAL A 231 -6.46 -5.77 -12.30
CA VAL A 231 -7.06 -5.02 -11.19
C VAL A 231 -6.24 -5.18 -9.93
N MET A 232 -6.23 -4.14 -9.11
CA MET A 232 -5.65 -4.16 -7.78
C MET A 232 -6.53 -3.36 -6.82
N THR A 233 -6.75 -3.91 -5.63
CA THR A 233 -7.37 -3.22 -4.50
C THR A 233 -6.33 -3.11 -3.40
N PHE A 234 -6.14 -1.92 -2.90
CA PHE A 234 -5.27 -1.61 -1.77
C PHE A 234 -6.11 -1.02 -0.65
N THR A 235 -5.98 -1.55 0.57
CA THR A 235 -6.63 -1.02 1.77
C THR A 235 -5.61 -0.73 2.86
N ARG A 236 -5.90 0.29 3.65
CA ARG A 236 -5.09 0.70 4.79
C ARG A 236 -5.93 0.65 6.07
N ARG A 237 -5.26 0.54 7.19
CA ARG A 237 -5.86 0.59 8.52
C ARG A 237 -5.14 1.61 9.37
N PHE A 238 -5.91 2.33 10.18
CA PHE A 238 -5.35 3.28 11.14
C PHE A 238 -4.88 2.55 12.38
N ILE A 239 -3.57 2.57 12.62
CA ILE A 239 -2.92 1.81 13.68
C ILE A 239 -2.52 2.73 14.82
N ASN A 240 -2.79 2.30 16.04
CA ASN A 240 -2.41 2.99 17.31
C ASN A 240 -2.84 4.46 17.39
N ASN A 241 -3.89 4.87 16.69
CA ASN A 241 -4.32 6.26 16.54
C ASN A 241 -3.21 7.21 16.06
N ASP A 242 -2.22 6.71 15.31
CA ASP A 242 -1.02 7.44 14.89
C ASP A 242 -0.86 7.49 13.37
N VAL A 243 -0.97 6.34 12.69
CA VAL A 243 -0.60 6.22 11.28
C VAL A 243 -1.49 5.26 10.50
N TRP A 244 -1.70 5.55 9.22
CA TRP A 244 -2.32 4.64 8.28
C TRP A 244 -1.27 3.69 7.69
N LEU A 245 -1.40 2.39 7.93
CA LEU A 245 -0.52 1.35 7.41
C LEU A 245 -1.26 0.45 6.41
N PRO A 246 -0.56 -0.19 5.47
CA PRO A 246 -1.15 -1.21 4.61
C PRO A 246 -1.90 -2.24 5.45
N ALA A 247 -3.11 -2.63 5.04
CA ALA A 247 -3.88 -3.69 5.68
C ALA A 247 -4.04 -4.88 4.75
N ARG A 248 -4.29 -4.63 3.46
CA ARG A 248 -4.48 -5.68 2.46
C ARG A 248 -4.27 -5.15 1.05
N VAL A 249 -3.67 -5.99 0.22
CA VAL A 249 -3.61 -5.84 -1.23
C VAL A 249 -4.22 -7.08 -1.87
N ASP A 250 -5.22 -6.92 -2.72
CA ASP A 250 -5.72 -7.96 -3.60
C ASP A 250 -5.42 -7.56 -5.04
N TYR A 251 -4.94 -8.50 -5.85
CA TYR A 251 -4.66 -8.21 -7.25
C TYR A 251 -4.99 -9.38 -8.17
N THR A 252 -5.31 -9.04 -9.41
CA THR A 252 -5.37 -9.98 -10.53
C THR A 252 -4.64 -9.35 -11.70
N ILE A 253 -3.54 -9.99 -12.12
CA ILE A 253 -2.71 -9.54 -13.24
C ILE A 253 -3.03 -10.40 -14.44
N LYS A 254 -3.41 -9.75 -15.55
CA LYS A 254 -3.58 -10.36 -16.86
C LYS A 254 -2.45 -9.86 -17.75
N ALA A 255 -1.62 -10.75 -18.26
CA ALA A 255 -0.50 -10.37 -19.12
C ALA A 255 -0.26 -11.40 -20.23
N ARG A 256 0.51 -10.98 -21.24
CA ARG A 256 1.13 -11.87 -22.23
C ARG A 256 2.64 -11.71 -22.15
N VAL A 257 3.34 -12.83 -22.11
CA VAL A 257 4.80 -12.88 -22.08
C VAL A 257 5.28 -13.42 -23.44
N LEU A 258 6.29 -12.79 -24.00
CA LEU A 258 6.84 -13.12 -25.33
C LEU A 258 5.75 -13.22 -26.41
N MET A 259 4.72 -12.38 -26.32
CA MET A 259 3.56 -12.30 -27.23
C MET A 259 2.71 -13.58 -27.35
N LEU A 260 3.15 -14.71 -26.81
CA LEU A 260 2.53 -16.03 -26.99
C LEU A 260 1.91 -16.59 -25.73
N LYS A 261 2.58 -16.48 -24.60
CA LYS A 261 2.14 -17.12 -23.34
C LYS A 261 1.23 -16.19 -22.54
N ARG A 262 -0.03 -16.58 -22.39
CA ARG A 262 -0.97 -15.91 -21.46
C ARG A 262 -0.52 -16.17 -20.03
N TYR A 263 -0.48 -15.10 -19.24
CA TYR A 263 -0.16 -15.10 -17.84
C TYR A 263 -1.36 -14.53 -17.07
N LEU A 264 -1.91 -15.33 -16.17
CA LEU A 264 -3.01 -14.92 -15.31
C LEU A 264 -2.64 -15.30 -13.89
N GLN A 265 -2.43 -14.28 -13.06
CA GLN A 265 -2.04 -14.42 -11.66
C GLN A 265 -2.99 -13.62 -10.79
N GLY A 266 -3.48 -14.23 -9.73
CA GLY A 266 -4.14 -13.54 -8.63
C GLY A 266 -3.27 -13.59 -7.38
N GLY A 267 -3.50 -12.68 -6.46
CA GLY A 267 -2.82 -12.73 -5.18
C GLY A 267 -3.48 -11.85 -4.14
N THR A 268 -3.10 -12.12 -2.90
CA THR A 268 -3.49 -11.36 -1.71
C THR A 268 -2.27 -11.18 -0.83
N ILE A 269 -2.04 -9.97 -0.35
CA ILE A 269 -1.07 -9.67 0.69
C ILE A 269 -1.85 -9.12 1.87
N GLU A 270 -1.78 -9.78 3.02
CA GLU A 270 -2.38 -9.33 4.27
C GLU A 270 -1.30 -8.88 5.22
N PHE A 271 -1.52 -7.71 5.85
CA PHE A 271 -0.58 -7.09 6.77
C PHE A 271 -1.13 -7.17 8.20
N SER A 272 -0.27 -7.55 9.14
CA SER A 272 -0.64 -7.76 10.54
C SER A 272 0.54 -7.50 11.48
N ASN A 273 0.31 -7.60 12.80
CA ASN A 273 1.36 -7.52 13.82
C ASN A 273 2.25 -6.27 13.71
N TYR A 274 1.62 -5.11 13.57
CA TYR A 274 2.33 -3.84 13.44
C TYR A 274 3.04 -3.47 14.73
N ARG A 275 4.33 -3.16 14.63
CA ARG A 275 5.15 -2.71 15.75
C ARG A 275 5.96 -1.49 15.34
N LYS A 276 6.02 -0.46 16.15
CA LYS A 276 6.86 0.70 15.90
C LYS A 276 8.32 0.31 16.11
N PHE A 277 9.15 0.53 15.12
CA PHE A 277 10.59 0.31 15.21
C PHE A 277 11.20 1.50 15.94
N THR A 278 11.80 1.25 17.10
CA THR A 278 12.60 2.23 17.83
C THR A 278 14.06 1.80 17.80
N VAL A 279 15.00 2.73 17.89
CA VAL A 279 16.46 2.45 17.83
C VAL A 279 16.88 1.46 18.93
N ASP A 280 16.18 1.45 20.06
CA ASP A 280 16.40 0.52 21.15
C ASP A 280 16.03 -0.94 20.79
N THR A 281 15.11 -1.14 19.85
CA THR A 281 14.76 -2.48 19.32
C THR A 281 15.80 -3.06 18.38
N ALA A 282 16.74 -2.25 17.86
CA ALA A 282 17.81 -2.71 17.01
C ALA A 282 18.84 -3.57 17.76
N THR A 283 18.91 -3.46 19.07
CA THR A 283 19.90 -4.15 19.92
C THR A 283 19.34 -5.42 20.59
N THR A 284 18.02 -5.62 20.56
CA THR A 284 17.39 -6.78 21.22
C THR A 284 16.40 -7.43 20.26
N ILE A 285 16.88 -8.36 19.43
CA ILE A 285 16.03 -9.37 18.82
C ILE A 285 15.74 -10.40 19.92
N ALA A 286 14.81 -10.07 20.81
CA ALA A 286 14.29 -11.06 21.76
C ALA A 286 13.27 -11.95 20.99
N PRO A 287 13.29 -13.27 21.18
CA PRO A 287 12.26 -14.15 20.64
C PRO A 287 10.90 -13.74 21.18
N PRO A 288 9.79 -13.95 20.42
CA PRO A 288 8.46 -13.67 20.89
C PRO A 288 8.20 -14.47 22.17
N ALA A 289 7.69 -13.80 23.21
CA ALA A 289 7.19 -14.47 24.38
C ALA A 289 5.99 -15.34 23.97
N ASP A 290 6.06 -16.63 24.26
CA ASP A 290 4.94 -17.55 24.17
C ASP A 290 3.78 -17.06 25.03
N ASN A 291 2.63 -16.82 24.40
CA ASN A 291 1.29 -16.81 25.00
C ASN A 291 0.32 -17.47 24.06
#